data_02534c58ab2b2bd12c4e8c112faa0a61
#
_entry.id   02534c58ab2b2bd12c4e8c112faa0a61
#
_cell.length_a   1.000
_cell.length_b   1.000
_cell.length_c   1.000
_cell.angle_alpha   90.00
_cell.angle_beta   90.00
_cell.angle_gamma   90.00
#
_symmetry.space_group_name_H-M   'P 1'
#
loop_
_entity.id
_entity.type
_entity.pdbx_description
1 polymer ?
#
loop_
_entity_poly.entity_id
_entity_poly.type
_entity_poly.pdbx_seq_one_letter_code
_entity_poly.pdbx_strand_id
1 'polypeptide(L)'
;MRSFVTQPVSRLMMALAATVVFTTAASAQDPQTPPPAAAAPAQPDPLKFTTPSAIVFNLIKADKTADFEAVWTEIKGGLKASAKPEHQAQAASLKMYKLGLDLPAGQDRIYVFYADPVPDASFDPVKILFESGAFERPKADELYAKLKDCYAQIQPWPLVAFGG
;
A
#
# COMPACT_ATOMS: atom_id res chain seq x y z
N MET A 1 -8.53 -2.92 50.02
CA MET A 1 -7.52 -2.99 51.15
C MET A 1 -6.18 -3.42 50.59
N ARG A 2 -5.14 -2.74 50.99
CA ARG A 2 -3.66 -2.81 50.72
C ARG A 2 -3.29 -1.96 49.49
N SER A 3 -2.94 -0.72 49.65
CA SER A 3 -1.86 0.00 50.39
C SER A 3 -0.49 -0.15 49.70
N PHE A 4 -0.07 0.97 49.12
CA PHE A 4 1.22 1.66 49.20
C PHE A 4 2.51 0.86 49.02
N VAL A 5 3.42 1.36 48.17
CA VAL A 5 4.71 1.90 48.67
C VAL A 5 5.31 2.84 47.61
N THR A 6 5.43 4.08 48.04
CA THR A 6 6.22 5.17 47.46
C THR A 6 7.66 5.02 47.98
N GLN A 7 8.66 5.19 47.10
CA GLN A 7 10.00 5.56 47.59
C GLN A 7 10.66 6.57 46.67
N PRO A 8 11.10 7.71 47.21
CA PRO A 8 12.02 8.63 46.55
C PRO A 8 13.44 8.36 46.98
N VAL A 9 14.38 8.33 46.05
CA VAL A 9 15.82 8.45 46.42
C VAL A 9 16.46 9.55 45.61
N SER A 10 16.54 10.69 46.23
CA SER A 10 17.51 11.74 45.93
C SER A 10 18.92 11.20 46.15
N ARG A 11 19.80 11.38 45.19
CA ARG A 11 21.23 11.51 45.44
C ARG A 11 21.82 12.64 44.62
N LEU A 12 22.02 13.69 45.33
CA LEU A 12 22.91 14.80 45.10
C LEU A 12 24.35 14.29 45.08
N MET A 13 25.16 14.58 44.08
CA MET A 13 26.62 14.64 44.21
C MET A 13 27.21 15.67 43.25
N MET A 14 27.83 16.54 43.86
CA MET A 14 28.68 17.67 43.70
C MET A 14 29.83 17.53 42.70
N ALA A 15 29.99 18.57 41.93
CA ALA A 15 31.21 19.34 41.56
C ALA A 15 32.47 18.58 41.14
N LEU A 16 32.97 18.90 39.93
CA LEU A 16 34.35 19.45 39.83
C LEU A 16 34.46 20.27 38.52
N ALA A 17 34.81 21.55 38.66
CA ALA A 17 35.14 22.45 37.57
C ALA A 17 36.54 22.12 37.04
N ALA A 18 36.66 21.90 35.75
CA ALA A 18 37.93 22.02 35.03
C ALA A 18 37.71 22.87 33.78
N THR A 19 38.07 24.11 33.90
CA THR A 19 38.08 25.10 32.81
C THR A 19 39.28 24.80 31.91
N VAL A 20 39.06 24.16 30.78
CA VAL A 20 40.05 24.07 29.71
C VAL A 20 39.65 25.05 28.64
N VAL A 21 40.39 26.17 28.56
CA VAL A 21 40.23 27.14 27.46
C VAL A 21 40.92 26.56 26.23
N PHE A 22 40.14 26.02 25.30
CA PHE A 22 40.61 25.73 23.95
C PHE A 22 40.24 26.92 23.07
N THR A 23 41.23 27.70 22.69
CA THR A 23 41.15 28.64 21.56
C THR A 23 41.14 27.81 20.27
N THR A 24 39.94 27.52 19.75
CA THR A 24 39.82 26.97 18.41
C THR A 24 39.68 28.12 17.39
N ALA A 25 40.66 28.22 16.50
CA ALA A 25 40.57 29.03 15.32
C ALA A 25 39.28 28.62 14.54
N ALA A 26 38.38 29.58 14.32
CA ALA A 26 37.22 29.39 13.50
C ALA A 26 37.67 29.30 12.04
N SER A 27 37.86 28.09 11.52
CA SER A 27 37.86 27.83 10.09
C SER A 27 36.40 27.93 9.63
N ALA A 28 36.13 28.95 8.82
CA ALA A 28 34.84 29.03 8.13
C ALA A 28 34.70 27.82 7.23
N GLN A 29 33.94 26.82 7.67
CA GLN A 29 33.49 25.73 6.82
C GLN A 29 32.31 26.28 6.01
N ASP A 30 32.48 26.34 4.69
CA ASP A 30 31.39 26.49 3.74
C ASP A 30 30.26 25.51 4.11
N PRO A 31 28.99 25.91 4.07
CA PRO A 31 27.86 25.00 4.28
C PRO A 31 27.88 23.93 3.18
N GLN A 32 28.50 22.80 3.47
CA GLN A 32 28.42 21.62 2.61
C GLN A 32 26.94 21.19 2.56
N THR A 33 26.33 21.43 1.41
CA THR A 33 25.02 20.82 1.07
C THR A 33 25.14 19.32 1.29
N PRO A 34 24.30 18.70 2.15
CA PRO A 34 24.34 17.26 2.34
C PRO A 34 24.21 16.56 0.97
N PRO A 35 25.00 15.51 0.71
CA PRO A 35 24.82 14.72 -0.50
C PRO A 35 23.35 14.28 -0.60
N PRO A 36 22.74 14.28 -1.81
CA PRO A 36 21.40 13.74 -1.98
C PRO A 36 21.35 12.36 -1.38
N ALA A 37 20.43 12.15 -0.44
CA ALA A 37 20.22 10.83 0.15
C ALA A 37 20.00 9.85 -1.00
N ALA A 38 20.85 8.82 -1.09
CA ALA A 38 20.70 7.77 -2.09
C ALA A 38 19.27 7.23 -1.96
N ALA A 39 18.48 7.31 -3.04
CA ALA A 39 17.12 6.80 -3.07
C ALA A 39 17.17 5.33 -2.62
N ALA A 40 16.42 5.00 -1.59
CA ALA A 40 16.30 3.62 -1.14
C ALA A 40 15.83 2.77 -2.34
N PRO A 41 16.37 1.55 -2.54
CA PRO A 41 15.94 0.70 -3.64
C PRO A 41 14.42 0.54 -3.60
N ALA A 42 13.76 0.82 -4.72
CA ALA A 42 12.32 0.70 -4.85
C ALA A 42 11.91 -0.73 -4.49
N GLN A 43 11.00 -0.88 -3.53
CA GLN A 43 10.46 -2.20 -3.18
C GLN A 43 9.70 -2.77 -4.38
N PRO A 44 9.88 -4.09 -4.66
CA PRO A 44 9.12 -4.73 -5.72
C PRO A 44 7.61 -4.56 -5.49
N ASP A 45 6.88 -4.28 -6.56
CA ASP A 45 5.42 -4.19 -6.51
C ASP A 45 4.82 -5.59 -6.34
N PRO A 46 4.18 -5.90 -5.19
CA PRO A 46 3.64 -7.24 -4.95
C PRO A 46 2.42 -7.57 -5.82
N LEU A 47 1.81 -6.55 -6.45
CA LEU A 47 0.64 -6.70 -7.34
C LEU A 47 1.02 -6.56 -8.82
N LYS A 48 2.32 -6.53 -9.14
CA LYS A 48 2.83 -6.69 -10.50
C LYS A 48 3.40 -8.10 -10.68
N PHE A 49 2.68 -8.94 -11.43
CA PHE A 49 3.06 -10.34 -11.64
C PHE A 49 3.91 -10.51 -12.90
N THR A 50 4.80 -11.50 -12.86
CA THR A 50 5.63 -11.93 -13.99
C THR A 50 5.26 -13.33 -14.51
N THR A 51 4.24 -13.96 -13.88
CA THR A 51 3.70 -15.26 -14.26
C THR A 51 2.59 -15.13 -15.29
N PRO A 52 2.29 -16.17 -16.08
CA PRO A 52 1.23 -16.13 -17.10
C PRO A 52 -0.15 -15.79 -16.53
N SER A 53 -0.43 -16.21 -15.31
CA SER A 53 -1.67 -15.93 -14.59
C SER A 53 -1.43 -15.68 -13.11
N ALA A 54 -2.39 -15.02 -12.46
CA ALA A 54 -2.29 -14.65 -11.06
C ALA A 54 -3.66 -14.60 -10.39
N ILE A 55 -3.68 -14.79 -9.09
CA ILE A 55 -4.87 -14.61 -8.24
C ILE A 55 -4.54 -13.58 -7.15
N VAL A 56 -5.50 -12.71 -6.86
CA VAL A 56 -5.46 -11.83 -5.68
C VAL A 56 -6.69 -12.11 -4.84
N PHE A 57 -6.47 -12.55 -3.61
CA PHE A 57 -7.53 -12.67 -2.62
C PHE A 57 -7.66 -11.35 -1.87
N ASN A 58 -8.87 -10.80 -1.88
CA ASN A 58 -9.19 -9.56 -1.20
C ASN A 58 -10.19 -9.87 -0.09
N LEU A 59 -9.78 -9.71 1.16
CA LEU A 59 -10.67 -9.76 2.31
C LEU A 59 -11.22 -8.36 2.55
N ILE A 60 -12.52 -8.19 2.39
CA ILE A 60 -13.22 -6.91 2.42
C ILE A 60 -14.12 -6.83 3.63
N LYS A 61 -14.03 -5.73 4.38
CA LYS A 61 -14.86 -5.47 5.54
C LYS A 61 -16.34 -5.56 5.18
N ALA A 62 -17.14 -6.19 6.02
CA ALA A 62 -18.53 -6.50 5.75
C ALA A 62 -19.38 -5.28 5.37
N ASP A 63 -19.14 -4.15 6.04
CA ASP A 63 -19.83 -2.87 5.84
C ASP A 63 -19.33 -2.06 4.62
N LYS A 64 -18.26 -2.53 3.96
CA LYS A 64 -17.59 -1.87 2.83
C LYS A 64 -17.74 -2.58 1.49
N THR A 65 -18.50 -3.66 1.45
CA THR A 65 -18.63 -4.49 0.24
C THR A 65 -19.24 -3.72 -0.94
N ALA A 66 -20.25 -2.89 -0.69
CA ALA A 66 -20.89 -2.10 -1.75
C ALA A 66 -19.93 -1.04 -2.32
N ASP A 67 -19.19 -0.34 -1.45
CA ASP A 67 -18.18 0.63 -1.87
C ASP A 67 -17.08 -0.05 -2.70
N PHE A 68 -16.60 -1.21 -2.25
CA PHE A 68 -15.60 -1.99 -2.94
C PHE A 68 -16.05 -2.44 -4.35
N GLU A 69 -17.24 -3.02 -4.45
CA GLU A 69 -17.82 -3.48 -5.72
C GLU A 69 -18.02 -2.31 -6.69
N ALA A 70 -18.54 -1.18 -6.22
CA ALA A 70 -18.75 0.01 -7.03
C ALA A 70 -17.42 0.56 -7.56
N VAL A 71 -16.43 0.74 -6.68
CA VAL A 71 -15.12 1.30 -7.08
C VAL A 71 -14.42 0.39 -8.07
N TRP A 72 -14.36 -0.92 -7.84
CA TRP A 72 -13.71 -1.82 -8.80
C TRP A 72 -14.43 -1.96 -10.12
N THR A 73 -15.76 -1.80 -10.12
CA THR A 73 -16.54 -1.70 -11.36
C THR A 73 -16.15 -0.45 -12.16
N GLU A 74 -16.01 0.70 -11.48
CA GLU A 74 -15.55 1.94 -12.10
C GLU A 74 -14.10 1.85 -12.57
N ILE A 75 -13.19 1.27 -11.78
CA ILE A 75 -11.79 1.05 -12.16
C ILE A 75 -11.72 0.22 -13.45
N LYS A 76 -12.39 -0.92 -13.48
CA LYS A 76 -12.41 -1.78 -14.67
C LYS A 76 -13.05 -1.09 -15.88
N GLY A 77 -14.11 -0.32 -15.64
CA GLY A 77 -14.77 0.50 -16.67
C GLY A 77 -13.84 1.56 -17.26
N GLY A 78 -13.13 2.29 -16.42
CA GLY A 78 -12.17 3.32 -16.84
C GLY A 78 -10.99 2.75 -17.64
N LEU A 79 -10.43 1.63 -17.17
CA LEU A 79 -9.39 0.91 -17.92
C LEU A 79 -9.88 0.46 -19.29
N LYS A 80 -11.10 -0.10 -19.37
CA LYS A 80 -11.71 -0.53 -20.63
C LYS A 80 -11.99 0.61 -21.60
N ALA A 81 -12.37 1.78 -21.08
CA ALA A 81 -12.68 2.97 -21.88
C ALA A 81 -11.42 3.77 -22.28
N SER A 82 -10.28 3.46 -21.70
CA SER A 82 -9.01 4.12 -22.00
C SER A 82 -8.63 3.92 -23.48
N ALA A 83 -8.00 4.95 -24.07
CA ALA A 83 -7.44 4.85 -25.42
C ALA A 83 -6.17 3.99 -25.49
N LYS A 84 -5.57 3.64 -24.35
CA LYS A 84 -4.33 2.87 -24.27
C LYS A 84 -4.62 1.36 -24.35
N PRO A 85 -4.05 0.63 -25.33
CA PRO A 85 -4.29 -0.82 -25.49
C PRO A 85 -3.90 -1.64 -24.24
N GLU A 86 -2.86 -1.24 -23.53
CA GLU A 86 -2.42 -1.89 -22.30
C GLU A 86 -3.47 -1.85 -21.18
N HIS A 87 -4.21 -0.74 -21.05
CA HIS A 87 -5.31 -0.64 -20.10
C HIS A 87 -6.49 -1.54 -20.48
N GLN A 88 -6.81 -1.57 -21.78
CA GLN A 88 -7.88 -2.44 -22.29
C GLN A 88 -7.52 -3.92 -22.07
N ALA A 89 -6.26 -4.30 -22.31
CA ALA A 89 -5.75 -5.65 -22.03
C ALA A 89 -5.84 -5.98 -20.53
N GLN A 90 -5.47 -5.03 -19.65
CA GLN A 90 -5.59 -5.20 -18.21
C GLN A 90 -7.05 -5.39 -17.77
N ALA A 91 -7.97 -4.59 -18.28
CA ALA A 91 -9.39 -4.73 -18.00
C ALA A 91 -9.96 -6.06 -18.50
N ALA A 92 -9.51 -6.53 -19.67
CA ALA A 92 -9.96 -7.79 -20.29
C ALA A 92 -9.44 -9.02 -19.52
N SER A 93 -8.19 -8.98 -19.08
CA SER A 93 -7.58 -10.08 -18.32
C SER A 93 -8.17 -10.25 -16.92
N LEU A 94 -8.60 -9.14 -16.29
CA LEU A 94 -9.07 -9.13 -14.91
C LEU A 94 -10.50 -9.65 -14.79
N LYS A 95 -10.66 -10.81 -14.18
CA LYS A 95 -11.94 -11.41 -13.79
C LYS A 95 -12.12 -11.26 -12.31
N MET A 96 -13.25 -10.72 -11.87
CA MET A 96 -13.55 -10.45 -10.47
C MET A 96 -14.71 -11.34 -10.01
N TYR A 97 -14.50 -12.02 -8.89
CA TYR A 97 -15.46 -12.92 -8.30
C TYR A 97 -15.67 -12.57 -6.83
N LYS A 98 -16.91 -12.75 -6.37
CA LYS A 98 -17.25 -12.76 -4.94
C LYS A 98 -17.45 -14.20 -4.53
N LEU A 99 -16.85 -14.63 -3.43
CA LEU A 99 -17.06 -15.97 -2.92
C LEU A 99 -18.50 -16.13 -2.45
N GLY A 100 -19.21 -17.09 -3.04
CA GLY A 100 -20.61 -17.38 -2.75
C GLY A 100 -20.81 -18.21 -1.47
N LEU A 101 -20.11 -17.84 -0.39
CA LEU A 101 -20.26 -18.45 0.92
C LEU A 101 -21.40 -17.80 1.70
N ASP A 102 -22.23 -18.61 2.34
CA ASP A 102 -23.22 -18.14 3.29
C ASP A 102 -22.53 -17.81 4.63
N LEU A 103 -21.98 -16.62 4.71
CA LEU A 103 -21.28 -16.13 5.88
C LEU A 103 -22.23 -15.34 6.78
N PRO A 104 -22.10 -15.45 8.12
CA PRO A 104 -22.87 -14.66 9.06
C PRO A 104 -22.82 -13.16 8.78
N ALA A 105 -23.86 -12.44 9.20
CA ALA A 105 -23.87 -10.99 9.11
C ALA A 105 -22.69 -10.38 9.90
N GLY A 106 -22.05 -9.36 9.34
CA GLY A 106 -20.90 -8.70 9.95
C GLY A 106 -19.55 -9.37 9.73
N GLN A 107 -19.51 -10.54 9.10
CA GLN A 107 -18.24 -11.14 8.68
C GLN A 107 -17.73 -10.52 7.37
N ASP A 108 -16.41 -10.37 7.28
CA ASP A 108 -15.73 -9.91 6.08
C ASP A 108 -15.98 -10.85 4.90
N ARG A 109 -15.98 -10.29 3.68
CA ARG A 109 -16.26 -11.01 2.44
C ARG A 109 -14.98 -11.20 1.65
N ILE A 110 -14.88 -12.35 0.98
CA ILE A 110 -13.74 -12.68 0.13
C ILE A 110 -14.10 -12.40 -1.32
N TYR A 111 -13.26 -11.61 -1.97
CA TYR A 111 -13.29 -11.39 -3.41
C TYR A 111 -12.03 -11.96 -4.03
N VAL A 112 -12.18 -12.63 -5.14
CA VAL A 112 -11.08 -13.23 -5.90
C VAL A 112 -10.94 -12.51 -7.21
N PHE A 113 -9.77 -11.93 -7.43
CA PHE A 113 -9.41 -11.38 -8.71
C PHE A 113 -8.48 -12.37 -9.41
N TYR A 114 -8.84 -12.76 -10.60
CA TYR A 114 -8.07 -13.66 -11.44
C TYR A 114 -7.65 -12.91 -12.70
N ALA A 115 -6.37 -12.90 -12.97
CA ALA A 115 -5.78 -12.31 -14.16
C ALA A 115 -5.20 -13.39 -15.04
N ASP A 116 -5.68 -13.44 -16.32
CA ASP A 116 -5.22 -14.40 -17.32
C ASP A 116 -5.60 -13.93 -18.75
N PRO A 117 -4.58 -13.71 -19.63
CA PRO A 117 -3.16 -13.62 -19.30
C PRO A 117 -2.85 -12.40 -18.44
N VAL A 118 -1.78 -12.47 -17.63
CA VAL A 118 -1.29 -11.31 -16.87
C VAL A 118 -0.66 -10.31 -17.84
N PRO A 119 -1.13 -9.06 -17.93
CA PRO A 119 -0.47 -8.01 -18.71
C PRO A 119 0.75 -7.45 -17.96
N ASP A 120 1.63 -6.74 -18.67
CA ASP A 120 2.73 -6.00 -18.04
C ASP A 120 2.22 -4.72 -17.36
N ALA A 121 1.39 -4.90 -16.34
CA ALA A 121 0.76 -3.84 -15.58
C ALA A 121 0.60 -4.24 -14.11
N SER A 122 0.53 -3.25 -13.23
CA SER A 122 0.23 -3.48 -11.82
C SER A 122 -1.28 -3.61 -11.59
N PHE A 123 -1.68 -4.54 -10.73
CA PHE A 123 -3.04 -4.63 -10.21
C PHE A 123 -3.22 -3.88 -8.88
N ASP A 124 -2.22 -3.09 -8.45
CA ASP A 124 -2.35 -2.18 -7.33
C ASP A 124 -3.35 -1.07 -7.67
N PRO A 125 -4.46 -0.94 -6.94
CA PRO A 125 -5.46 0.08 -7.21
C PRO A 125 -4.91 1.51 -7.09
N VAL A 126 -3.90 1.75 -6.25
CA VAL A 126 -3.26 3.06 -6.13
C VAL A 126 -2.53 3.40 -7.43
N LYS A 127 -1.75 2.47 -7.97
CA LYS A 127 -1.05 2.66 -9.24
C LYS A 127 -2.01 2.81 -10.42
N ILE A 128 -3.09 2.02 -10.44
CA ILE A 128 -4.12 2.16 -11.48
C ILE A 128 -4.77 3.54 -11.42
N LEU A 129 -5.13 4.01 -10.24
CA LEU A 129 -5.82 5.29 -10.09
C LEU A 129 -4.92 6.50 -10.36
N PHE A 130 -3.66 6.47 -9.91
CA PHE A 130 -2.82 7.67 -9.89
C PHE A 130 -1.66 7.66 -10.89
N GLU A 131 -1.17 6.49 -11.31
CA GLU A 131 0.04 6.38 -12.13
C GLU A 131 -0.26 5.93 -13.56
N SER A 132 -1.34 5.20 -13.80
CA SER A 132 -1.67 4.68 -15.14
C SER A 132 -2.04 5.77 -16.14
N GLY A 133 -2.62 6.89 -15.67
CA GLY A 133 -3.20 7.93 -16.51
C GLY A 133 -4.56 7.53 -17.11
N ALA A 134 -5.22 6.51 -16.57
CA ALA A 134 -6.58 6.12 -16.96
C ALA A 134 -7.65 6.98 -16.31
N PHE A 135 -7.31 7.72 -15.25
CA PHE A 135 -8.23 8.53 -14.47
C PHE A 135 -7.70 9.95 -14.28
N GLU A 136 -8.61 10.91 -14.38
CA GLU A 136 -8.34 12.28 -13.96
C GLU A 136 -8.18 12.36 -12.45
N ARG A 137 -7.30 13.24 -11.96
CA ARG A 137 -6.95 13.34 -10.54
C ARG A 137 -8.14 13.45 -9.60
N PRO A 138 -9.16 14.30 -9.84
CA PRO A 138 -10.31 14.42 -8.95
C PRO A 138 -11.09 13.10 -8.84
N LYS A 139 -11.23 12.37 -9.98
CA LYS A 139 -11.90 11.08 -9.98
C LYS A 139 -11.10 10.00 -9.26
N ALA A 140 -9.78 9.98 -9.46
CA ALA A 140 -8.90 9.06 -8.74
C ALA A 140 -8.97 9.29 -7.22
N ASP A 141 -8.96 10.53 -6.76
CA ASP A 141 -9.07 10.89 -5.35
C ASP A 141 -10.43 10.45 -4.75
N GLU A 142 -11.55 10.62 -5.49
CA GLU A 142 -12.88 10.15 -5.08
C GLU A 142 -12.91 8.62 -4.89
N LEU A 143 -12.43 7.88 -5.91
CA LEU A 143 -12.42 6.42 -5.87
C LEU A 143 -11.50 5.89 -4.77
N TYR A 144 -10.34 6.49 -4.60
CA TYR A 144 -9.41 6.10 -3.55
C TYR A 144 -9.97 6.36 -2.15
N ALA A 145 -10.65 7.49 -1.95
CA ALA A 145 -11.27 7.81 -0.66
C ALA A 145 -12.29 6.74 -0.21
N LYS A 146 -13.02 6.16 -1.16
CA LYS A 146 -13.95 5.04 -0.90
C LYS A 146 -13.21 3.72 -0.67
N LEU A 147 -12.15 3.46 -1.43
CA LEU A 147 -11.48 2.16 -1.49
C LEU A 147 -10.53 1.90 -0.33
N LYS A 148 -9.81 2.94 0.14
CA LYS A 148 -8.71 2.81 1.12
C LYS A 148 -9.11 2.09 2.42
N ASP A 149 -10.38 2.24 2.83
CA ASP A 149 -10.89 1.68 4.08
C ASP A 149 -11.63 0.34 3.88
N CYS A 150 -11.75 -0.15 2.63
CA CYS A 150 -12.49 -1.37 2.33
C CYS A 150 -11.72 -2.64 2.73
N TYR A 151 -10.42 -2.62 2.57
CA TYR A 151 -9.61 -3.82 2.76
C TYR A 151 -9.37 -4.15 4.23
N ALA A 152 -9.60 -5.41 4.60
CA ALA A 152 -9.04 -6.03 5.80
C ALA A 152 -7.71 -6.69 5.47
N GLN A 153 -7.59 -7.32 4.28
CA GLN A 153 -6.37 -7.97 3.81
C GLN A 153 -6.34 -8.09 2.29
N ILE A 154 -5.13 -8.06 1.71
CA ILE A 154 -4.86 -8.40 0.31
C ILE A 154 -3.77 -9.47 0.29
N GLN A 155 -3.98 -10.53 -0.51
CA GLN A 155 -3.02 -11.62 -0.70
C GLN A 155 -2.83 -11.89 -2.20
N PRO A 156 -1.73 -11.41 -2.81
CA PRO A 156 -1.38 -11.70 -4.20
C PRO A 156 -0.67 -13.05 -4.31
N TRP A 157 -1.12 -13.89 -5.25
CA TRP A 157 -0.52 -15.20 -5.52
C TRP A 157 -0.24 -15.35 -7.02
N PRO A 158 1.04 -15.39 -7.42
CA PRO A 158 1.40 -15.76 -8.78
C PRO A 158 1.05 -17.23 -9.03
N LEU A 159 0.49 -17.53 -10.19
CA LEU A 159 0.16 -18.91 -10.57
C LEU A 159 1.21 -19.44 -11.53
N VAL A 160 1.67 -20.66 -11.26
CA VAL A 160 2.55 -21.42 -12.13
C VAL A 160 1.78 -22.62 -12.66
N ALA A 161 1.82 -22.83 -13.98
CA ALA A 161 1.17 -23.99 -14.58
C ALA A 161 1.76 -25.29 -14.02
N PHE A 162 0.88 -26.24 -13.69
CA PHE A 162 1.24 -27.56 -13.20
C PHE A 162 0.69 -28.63 -14.14
N GLY A 163 1.53 -29.55 -14.57
CA GLY A 163 1.11 -30.70 -15.35
C GLY A 163 0.73 -30.39 -16.79
N GLY A 164 1.52 -29.54 -17.49
CA GLY A 164 1.43 -29.28 -18.93
C GLY A 164 2.38 -30.20 -19.72
#